data_1e55e23cecd706602c04e6614c6f4984
#
_entry.id   1e55e23cecd706602c04e6614c6f4984
#
_cell.length_a   1.000
_cell.length_b   1.000
_cell.length_c   1.000
_cell.angle_alpha   90.00
_cell.angle_beta   90.00
_cell.angle_gamma   90.00
#
_symmetry.space_group_name_H-M   'P 1'
#
loop_
_entity.id
_entity.type
_entity.pdbx_description
1 polymer ?
#
loop_
_entity_poly.entity_id
_entity_poly.type
_entity_poly.pdbx_seq_one_letter_code
_entity_poly.pdbx_strand_id
1 'polypeptide(L)'
;MDVERIFAYRALCIARGETNPLPGMDQDLYVSNGNFNKRQLFDLNYEYRLLRESNILLFGGFDKSVLHNKGNASGYDVTVLALMFMTAGHEKHHLNILTERYM
;
A
#
# COMPACT_ATOMS: atom_id res chain seq x y z
N MET A 1 -3.92 1.28 6.64
CA MET A 1 -3.05 0.11 6.49
C MET A 1 -3.43 -0.79 5.34
N ASP A 2 -4.72 -1.07 5.15
CA ASP A 2 -5.14 -2.00 4.10
C ASP A 2 -4.73 -1.52 2.71
N VAL A 3 -4.89 -0.24 2.40
CA VAL A 3 -4.50 0.32 1.10
C VAL A 3 -3.00 0.13 0.87
N GLU A 4 -2.18 0.36 1.87
CA GLU A 4 -0.73 0.18 1.74
C GLU A 4 -0.38 -1.30 1.52
N ARG A 5 -1.05 -2.23 2.21
CA ARG A 5 -0.85 -3.67 1.99
C ARG A 5 -1.22 -4.06 0.56
N ILE A 6 -2.33 -3.51 0.04
CA ILE A 6 -2.76 -3.78 -1.32
C ILE A 6 -1.75 -3.24 -2.34
N PHE A 7 -1.27 -2.01 -2.17
CA PHE A 7 -0.27 -1.44 -3.06
C PHE A 7 1.04 -2.23 -3.04
N ALA A 8 1.50 -2.61 -1.85
CA ALA A 8 2.71 -3.40 -1.71
C ALA A 8 2.56 -4.78 -2.37
N TYR A 9 1.42 -5.43 -2.19
CA TYR A 9 1.11 -6.71 -2.81
C TYR A 9 1.10 -6.59 -4.34
N ARG A 10 0.45 -5.55 -4.87
CA ARG A 10 0.42 -5.31 -6.32
C ARG A 10 1.82 -5.08 -6.86
N ALA A 11 2.63 -4.27 -6.16
CA ALA A 11 4.01 -4.04 -6.56
C ALA A 11 4.82 -5.34 -6.57
N LEU A 12 4.63 -6.17 -5.55
CA LEU A 12 5.29 -7.48 -5.48
C LEU A 12 4.90 -8.36 -6.66
N CYS A 13 3.61 -8.49 -6.94
CA CYS A 13 3.11 -9.33 -8.03
C CYS A 13 3.71 -8.91 -9.36
N ILE A 14 3.67 -7.61 -9.65
CA ILE A 14 4.16 -7.08 -10.93
C ILE A 14 5.69 -7.19 -11.00
N ALA A 15 6.39 -6.96 -9.90
CA ALA A 15 7.84 -7.13 -9.85
C ALA A 15 8.26 -8.58 -10.10
N ARG A 16 7.43 -9.55 -9.74
CA ARG A 16 7.67 -10.97 -9.96
C ARG A 16 7.18 -11.48 -11.32
N GLY A 17 6.69 -10.59 -12.18
CA GLY A 17 6.29 -10.93 -13.53
C GLY A 17 4.82 -11.33 -13.70
N GLU A 18 3.97 -11.04 -12.72
CA GLU A 18 2.54 -11.33 -12.84
C GLU A 18 1.92 -10.54 -13.98
N THR A 19 1.29 -11.23 -14.93
CA THR A 19 0.66 -10.61 -16.09
C THR A 19 -0.87 -10.62 -16.03
N ASN A 20 -1.46 -11.41 -15.12
CA ASN A 20 -2.90 -11.45 -14.96
C ASN A 20 -3.39 -10.15 -14.29
N PRO A 21 -4.57 -9.64 -14.67
CA PRO A 21 -5.13 -8.46 -14.01
C PRO A 21 -5.33 -8.70 -12.52
N LEU A 22 -4.96 -7.71 -11.70
CA LEU A 22 -5.17 -7.76 -10.26
C LEU A 22 -6.50 -7.08 -9.92
N PRO A 23 -7.28 -7.63 -9.00
CA PRO A 23 -8.61 -7.11 -8.68
C PRO A 23 -8.54 -5.74 -8.02
N GLY A 24 -9.64 -5.00 -8.15
CA GLY A 24 -9.85 -3.78 -7.40
C GLY A 24 -10.14 -4.06 -5.93
N MET A 25 -10.18 -3.00 -5.15
CA MET A 25 -10.44 -3.05 -3.72
C MET A 25 -11.63 -2.15 -3.41
N ASP A 26 -12.61 -2.67 -2.67
CA ASP A 26 -13.71 -1.88 -2.12
C ASP A 26 -13.30 -1.36 -0.74
N GLN A 27 -12.90 -0.10 -0.67
CA GLN A 27 -12.43 0.49 0.57
C GLN A 27 -13.50 0.51 1.67
N ASP A 28 -14.75 0.78 1.32
CA ASP A 28 -15.84 0.81 2.28
C ASP A 28 -16.07 -0.57 2.89
N LEU A 29 -16.01 -1.61 2.07
CA LEU A 29 -16.13 -2.99 2.54
C LEU A 29 -15.00 -3.35 3.51
N TYR A 30 -13.78 -2.96 3.18
CA TYR A 30 -12.61 -3.23 4.01
C TYR A 30 -12.69 -2.50 5.35
N VAL A 31 -13.09 -1.24 5.35
CA VAL A 31 -13.28 -0.48 6.58
C VAL A 31 -14.39 -1.10 7.43
N SER A 32 -15.51 -1.44 6.81
CA SER A 32 -16.65 -2.05 7.50
C SER A 32 -16.27 -3.38 8.18
N ASN A 33 -15.48 -4.21 7.52
CA ASN A 33 -15.08 -5.52 8.03
C ASN A 33 -13.78 -5.52 8.82
N GLY A 34 -13.07 -4.42 8.87
CA GLY A 34 -11.79 -4.33 9.57
C GLY A 34 -11.91 -4.25 11.09
N ASN A 35 -13.06 -3.84 11.59
CA ASN A 35 -13.32 -3.68 13.03
C ASN A 35 -12.27 -2.82 13.73
N PHE A 36 -11.82 -1.77 13.08
CA PHE A 36 -10.74 -0.92 13.59
C PHE A 36 -11.12 -0.23 14.92
N ASN A 37 -12.40 0.03 15.14
CA ASN A 37 -12.88 0.64 16.38
C ASN A 37 -12.69 -0.28 17.61
N LYS A 38 -12.50 -1.58 17.39
CA LYS A 38 -12.27 -2.55 18.46
C LYS A 38 -10.78 -2.69 18.83
N ARG A 39 -9.91 -2.02 18.06
CA ARG A 39 -8.47 -2.13 18.29
C ARG A 39 -7.97 -0.87 19.01
N GLN A 40 -6.97 -1.05 19.87
CA GLN A 40 -6.35 0.07 20.55
C GLN A 40 -5.48 0.87 19.59
N LEU A 41 -5.47 2.19 19.77
CA LEU A 41 -4.67 3.08 18.93
C LEU A 41 -3.18 2.71 18.97
N PHE A 42 -2.68 2.34 20.15
CA PHE A 42 -1.29 1.94 20.29
C PHE A 42 -0.96 0.74 19.38
N ASP A 43 -1.83 -0.26 19.35
CA ASP A 43 -1.61 -1.45 18.53
C ASP A 43 -1.69 -1.15 17.06
N LEU A 44 -2.61 -0.28 16.65
CA LEU A 44 -2.71 0.16 15.25
C LEU A 44 -1.45 0.91 14.81
N ASN A 45 -0.96 1.81 15.65
CA ASN A 45 0.27 2.56 15.34
C ASN A 45 1.49 1.65 15.25
N TYR A 46 1.57 0.66 16.14
CA TYR A 46 2.66 -0.29 16.14
C TYR A 46 2.64 -1.15 14.87
N GLU A 47 1.47 -1.66 14.51
CA GLU A 47 1.30 -2.45 13.29
C GLU A 47 1.64 -1.63 12.05
N TYR A 48 1.20 -0.38 11.99
CA TYR A 48 1.51 0.51 10.87
C TYR A 48 3.02 0.72 10.72
N ARG A 49 3.70 0.93 11.82
CA ARG A 49 5.15 1.11 11.82
C ARG A 49 5.87 -0.13 11.30
N LEU A 50 5.46 -1.32 11.76
CA LEU A 50 6.05 -2.57 11.29
C LEU A 50 5.77 -2.79 9.81
N LEU A 51 4.56 -2.49 9.37
CA LEU A 51 4.19 -2.58 7.96
C LEU A 51 5.07 -1.65 7.10
N ARG A 52 5.25 -0.42 7.55
CA ARG A 52 6.08 0.56 6.84
C ARG A 52 7.53 0.10 6.75
N GLU A 53 8.10 -0.38 7.84
CA GLU A 53 9.46 -0.89 7.85
C GLU A 53 9.62 -2.08 6.90
N SER A 54 8.65 -3.00 6.92
CA SER A 54 8.64 -4.15 6.01
C SER A 54 8.57 -3.72 4.54
N ASN A 55 7.73 -2.73 4.22
CA ASN A 55 7.58 -2.25 2.84
C ASN A 55 8.81 -1.51 2.35
N ILE A 56 9.49 -0.77 3.23
CA ILE A 56 10.76 -0.12 2.87
C ILE A 56 11.80 -1.18 2.45
N LEU A 57 11.87 -2.26 3.21
CA LEU A 57 12.78 -3.37 2.87
C LEU A 57 12.36 -4.07 1.58
N LEU A 58 11.07 -4.31 1.39
CA LEU A 58 10.56 -4.92 0.17
C LEU A 58 10.91 -4.07 -1.06
N PHE A 59 10.57 -2.80 -1.02
CA PHE A 59 10.80 -1.90 -2.15
C PHE A 59 12.29 -1.66 -2.40
N GLY A 60 13.08 -1.52 -1.34
CA GLY A 60 14.52 -1.38 -1.45
C GLY A 60 15.22 -2.61 -1.99
N GLY A 61 14.58 -3.77 -1.87
CA GLY A 61 15.08 -5.04 -2.40
C GLY A 61 14.75 -5.30 -3.85
N PHE A 62 13.89 -4.49 -4.48
CA PHE A 62 13.60 -4.65 -5.90
C PHE A 62 14.79 -4.26 -6.75
N ASP A 63 15.13 -5.11 -7.74
CA ASP A 63 16.14 -4.77 -8.74
C ASP A 63 15.62 -3.62 -9.61
N LYS A 64 16.53 -2.74 -10.03
CA LYS A 64 16.15 -1.63 -10.92
C LYS A 64 15.48 -2.11 -12.21
N SER A 65 15.83 -3.28 -12.67
CA SER A 65 15.26 -3.87 -13.91
C SER A 65 13.76 -4.11 -13.82
N VAL A 66 13.19 -4.31 -12.61
CA VAL A 66 11.75 -4.58 -12.46
C VAL A 66 10.91 -3.34 -12.19
N LEU A 67 11.53 -2.20 -11.92
CA LEU A 67 10.80 -0.98 -11.55
C LEU A 67 9.84 -0.50 -12.63
N HIS A 68 10.16 -0.74 -13.88
CA HIS A 68 9.33 -0.34 -15.02
C HIS A 68 8.44 -1.48 -15.54
N ASN A 69 8.41 -2.62 -14.86
CA ASN A 69 7.45 -3.68 -15.20
C ASN A 69 6.04 -3.15 -15.08
N LYS A 70 5.22 -3.47 -16.08
CA LYS A 70 3.81 -3.04 -16.14
C LYS A 70 2.90 -4.19 -15.79
N GLY A 71 1.82 -3.87 -15.11
CA GLY A 71 0.74 -4.79 -14.84
C GLY A 71 -0.58 -4.05 -14.85
N ASN A 72 -1.67 -4.77 -14.60
CA ASN A 72 -3.00 -4.20 -14.53
C ASN A 72 -3.55 -4.38 -13.13
N ALA A 73 -4.01 -3.30 -12.53
CA ALA A 73 -4.62 -3.32 -11.21
C ALA A 73 -5.85 -2.43 -11.24
N SER A 74 -6.99 -2.95 -10.80
CA SER A 74 -8.27 -2.22 -10.79
C SER A 74 -8.67 -1.71 -12.19
N GLY A 75 -8.28 -2.41 -13.25
CA GLY A 75 -8.57 -2.01 -14.61
C GLY A 75 -7.62 -0.98 -15.21
N TYR A 76 -6.59 -0.57 -14.49
CA TYR A 76 -5.61 0.42 -14.96
C TYR A 76 -4.23 -0.20 -15.10
N ASP A 77 -3.51 0.24 -16.14
CA ASP A 77 -2.11 -0.14 -16.28
C ASP A 77 -1.27 0.65 -15.27
N VAL A 78 -0.34 -0.04 -14.62
CA VAL A 78 0.49 0.55 -13.57
C VAL A 78 1.86 -0.10 -13.58
N THR A 79 2.89 0.66 -13.17
CA THR A 79 4.25 0.13 -13.01
C THR A 79 4.55 -0.12 -11.53
N VAL A 80 5.57 -0.93 -11.27
CA VAL A 80 6.09 -1.14 -9.91
C VAL A 80 6.46 0.21 -9.28
N LEU A 81 7.19 1.03 -10.02
CA LEU A 81 7.64 2.33 -9.53
C LEU A 81 6.47 3.24 -9.16
N ALA A 82 5.41 3.26 -10.00
CA ALA A 82 4.22 4.04 -9.70
C ALA A 82 3.55 3.59 -8.41
N LEU A 83 3.46 2.28 -8.17
CA LEU A 83 2.90 1.74 -6.93
C LEU A 83 3.72 2.12 -5.71
N MET A 84 5.05 2.15 -5.84
CA MET A 84 5.91 2.60 -4.75
C MET A 84 5.66 4.07 -4.40
N PHE A 85 5.54 4.93 -5.41
CA PHE A 85 5.20 6.35 -5.20
C PHE A 85 3.80 6.55 -4.63
N MET A 86 2.83 5.77 -5.08
CA MET A 86 1.46 5.82 -4.56
C MET A 86 1.44 5.44 -3.08
N THR A 87 2.20 4.44 -2.68
CA THR A 87 2.30 4.03 -1.28
C THR A 87 2.85 5.17 -0.42
N ALA A 88 3.94 5.79 -0.84
CA ALA A 88 4.55 6.91 -0.13
C ALA A 88 3.62 8.13 -0.09
N GLY A 89 2.96 8.43 -1.20
CA GLY A 89 2.02 9.56 -1.28
C GLY A 89 0.80 9.37 -0.38
N HIS A 90 0.29 8.16 -0.29
CA HIS A 90 -0.84 7.85 0.57
C HIS A 90 -0.48 8.08 2.06
N GLU A 91 0.69 7.67 2.48
CA GLU A 91 1.18 7.93 3.84
C GLU A 91 1.28 9.42 4.13
N LYS A 92 1.88 10.18 3.21
CA LYS A 92 2.04 11.62 3.37
C LYS A 92 0.67 12.30 3.52
N HIS A 93 -0.31 11.87 2.74
CA HIS A 93 -1.67 12.39 2.81
C HIS A 93 -2.28 12.14 4.19
N HIS A 94 -2.13 10.94 4.74
CA HIS A 94 -2.64 10.63 6.08
C HIS A 94 -1.94 11.43 7.17
N LEU A 95 -0.64 11.61 7.09
CA LEU A 95 0.10 12.44 8.04
C LEU A 95 -0.37 13.88 8.01
N ASN A 96 -0.61 14.43 6.82
CA ASN A 96 -1.12 15.79 6.67
C ASN A 96 -2.50 15.95 7.30
N ILE A 97 -3.40 14.98 7.10
CA ILE A 97 -4.73 15.00 7.71
C ILE A 97 -4.62 14.96 9.23
N LEU A 98 -3.78 14.11 9.78
CA LEU A 98 -3.57 14.03 11.23
C LEU A 98 -3.05 15.35 11.78
N THR A 99 -2.08 15.96 11.11
CA THR A 99 -1.52 17.25 11.52
C THR A 99 -2.59 18.34 11.51
N GLU A 100 -3.41 18.42 10.47
CA GLU A 100 -4.44 19.44 10.35
C GLU A 100 -5.57 19.29 11.38
N ARG A 101 -5.94 18.05 11.73
CA ARG A 101 -7.09 17.77 12.60
C ARG A 101 -6.75 17.67 14.07
N TYR A 102 -5.56 17.23 14.42
CA TYR A 102 -5.22 16.87 15.79
C TYR A 102 -4.03 17.64 16.36
N MET A 103 -3.41 18.45 15.55
CA MET A 103 -2.30 19.30 15.94
C MET A 103 -2.55 20.74 15.54
#